data_087c79093000a1507a64c2039cce29aa
#
_entry.id   087c79093000a1507a64c2039cce29aa
#
_cell.length_a   1.000
_cell.length_b   1.000
_cell.length_c   1.000
_cell.angle_alpha   90.00
_cell.angle_beta   90.00
_cell.angle_gamma   90.00
#
_symmetry.space_group_name_H-M   'P 1'
#
loop_
_entity.id
_entity.type
_entity.pdbx_description
1 polymer ?
#
loop_
_entity_poly.entity_id
_entity_poly.type
_entity_poly.pdbx_seq_one_letter_code
_entity_poly.pdbx_strand_id
1 'polypeptide(L)'
;MVTSAAAGRPATSSSPRRRTAGARITLTLAALGMLGPFTINTVFPAFSQIGEEFGASDVVLQQLISVYLASFAVMSVFHGPLSDALGRKRVMLTGLAIYVIAMLGATLATGMGALIALRVLQGVSAGAATIVSRVVVRDLFSGAEAQRLMARVMMIFALAPVIAPVLGGWLLLLGDWRWVFAGVGLYGVLVMVLTALMPESLPREARISLRLGAVLGSLWEVGRSPMMLRIALATAFGFAAHFVFVAAAPIIVVRLLGLGEQDFWVLFGPLIIGMMAGSLVVGRAADVMDRSRLITIGYLGTLATCVLNLVLVLLAPDPAGGLDVTLLPVLIGPALMSFTASLFFAPMQLEILDLFPHHRGAAASMGTFFTLVMNALLSGVIAPLITGSLAVVAVAALGYVIVGALLWAWHLADRRRRQRLEALPV
;
A
#
# COMPACT_ATOMS: atom_id res chain seq x y z
N MET A 1 18.20 52.93 33.79
CA MET A 1 17.96 53.18 32.37
C MET A 1 18.99 52.39 31.59
N VAL A 2 18.59 51.18 31.13
CA VAL A 2 19.32 50.46 30.07
C VAL A 2 18.23 49.74 29.26
N THR A 3 17.97 50.29 28.10
CA THR A 3 17.03 49.74 27.10
C THR A 3 17.73 48.62 26.33
N SER A 4 17.23 47.37 26.52
CA SER A 4 17.63 46.21 25.71
C SER A 4 16.79 46.18 24.42
N ALA A 5 17.42 46.47 23.30
CA ALA A 5 16.86 46.32 21.97
C ALA A 5 16.81 44.85 21.60
N ALA A 6 15.62 44.27 21.51
CA ALA A 6 15.39 42.95 20.95
C ALA A 6 15.59 43.02 19.42
N ALA A 7 16.72 42.52 18.95
CA ALA A 7 16.99 42.34 17.53
C ALA A 7 16.09 41.24 16.96
N GLY A 8 15.07 41.61 16.17
CA GLY A 8 14.26 40.72 15.38
C GLY A 8 15.12 39.94 14.38
N ARG A 9 15.15 38.61 14.49
CA ARG A 9 15.75 37.75 13.47
C ARG A 9 14.93 37.91 12.16
N PRO A 10 15.55 38.27 11.05
CA PRO A 10 14.83 38.33 9.77
C PRO A 10 14.39 36.95 9.36
N ALA A 11 13.11 36.83 8.97
CA ALA A 11 12.58 35.65 8.32
C ALA A 11 13.42 35.37 7.07
N THR A 12 14.20 34.28 7.08
CA THR A 12 15.02 33.86 5.94
C THR A 12 14.10 33.46 4.79
N SER A 13 13.95 34.39 3.83
CA SER A 13 13.35 34.09 2.53
C SER A 13 14.22 33.02 1.85
N SER A 14 13.68 31.81 1.74
CA SER A 14 14.35 30.70 1.06
C SER A 14 14.64 31.11 -0.40
N SER A 15 15.90 31.09 -0.82
CA SER A 15 16.31 31.41 -2.19
C SER A 15 15.59 30.54 -3.22
N PRO A 16 15.30 31.03 -4.45
CA PRO A 16 14.62 30.25 -5.49
C PRO A 16 15.29 28.90 -5.77
N ARG A 17 16.62 28.81 -5.68
CA ARG A 17 17.40 27.57 -5.82
C ARG A 17 17.10 26.54 -4.73
N ARG A 18 16.83 26.94 -3.49
CA ARG A 18 16.46 26.04 -2.39
C ARG A 18 15.03 25.49 -2.58
N ARG A 19 14.12 26.32 -3.09
CA ARG A 19 12.73 25.89 -3.39
C ARG A 19 12.67 24.88 -4.54
N THR A 20 13.43 25.08 -5.61
CA THR A 20 13.48 24.15 -6.76
C THR A 20 14.16 22.84 -6.39
N ALA A 21 15.22 22.83 -5.59
CA ALA A 21 15.86 21.62 -5.09
C ALA A 21 14.90 20.81 -4.21
N GLY A 22 14.15 21.46 -3.31
CA GLY A 22 13.13 20.82 -2.47
C GLY A 22 12.00 20.22 -3.29
N ALA A 23 11.52 20.90 -4.34
CA ALA A 23 10.47 20.40 -5.22
C ALA A 23 10.90 19.15 -5.99
N ARG A 24 12.14 19.11 -6.51
CA ARG A 24 12.69 17.95 -7.21
C ARG A 24 12.80 16.72 -6.30
N ILE A 25 13.31 16.92 -5.08
CA ILE A 25 13.40 15.83 -4.09
C ILE A 25 12.01 15.32 -3.75
N THR A 26 11.05 16.21 -3.52
CA THR A 26 9.65 15.84 -3.25
C THR A 26 9.05 14.99 -4.36
N LEU A 27 9.22 15.42 -5.62
CA LEU A 27 8.72 14.69 -6.78
C LEU A 27 9.37 13.31 -6.90
N THR A 28 10.68 13.22 -6.72
CA THR A 28 11.42 11.95 -6.78
C THR A 28 10.96 11.00 -5.69
N LEU A 29 10.82 11.46 -4.44
CA LEU A 29 10.37 10.63 -3.33
C LEU A 29 8.90 10.17 -3.50
N ALA A 30 8.06 11.00 -4.06
CA ALA A 30 6.69 10.66 -4.41
C ALA A 30 6.64 9.59 -5.51
N ALA A 31 7.42 9.78 -6.58
CA ALA A 31 7.54 8.81 -7.66
C ALA A 31 8.09 7.45 -7.17
N LEU A 32 9.12 7.45 -6.32
CA LEU A 32 9.62 6.25 -5.65
C LEU A 32 8.54 5.55 -4.83
N GLY A 33 7.74 6.32 -4.09
CA GLY A 33 6.65 5.81 -3.27
C GLY A 33 5.55 5.13 -4.11
N MET A 34 5.23 5.68 -5.28
CA MET A 34 4.20 5.13 -6.18
C MET A 34 4.60 3.82 -6.84
N LEU A 35 5.89 3.49 -6.96
CA LEU A 35 6.39 2.37 -7.78
C LEU A 35 5.66 1.05 -7.47
N GLY A 36 5.49 0.73 -6.19
CA GLY A 36 4.85 -0.53 -5.75
C GLY A 36 3.40 -0.65 -6.24
N PRO A 37 2.48 0.22 -5.80
CA PRO A 37 1.09 0.18 -6.23
C PRO A 37 0.92 0.35 -7.74
N PHE A 38 1.75 1.19 -8.37
CA PHE A 38 1.72 1.39 -9.81
C PHE A 38 2.02 0.09 -10.55
N THR A 39 3.05 -0.64 -10.15
CA THR A 39 3.44 -1.94 -10.73
C THR A 39 2.34 -3.00 -10.63
N ILE A 40 1.58 -3.01 -9.55
CA ILE A 40 0.50 -3.98 -9.33
C ILE A 40 -0.69 -3.65 -10.24
N ASN A 41 -1.15 -2.40 -10.16
CA ASN A 41 -2.46 -2.04 -10.70
C ASN A 41 -2.42 -1.79 -12.22
N THR A 42 -1.26 -1.40 -12.79
CA THR A 42 -1.12 -1.17 -14.25
C THR A 42 -1.29 -2.46 -15.06
N VAL A 43 -1.04 -3.63 -14.46
CA VAL A 43 -1.08 -4.92 -15.18
C VAL A 43 -2.49 -5.51 -15.24
N PHE A 44 -3.43 -5.06 -14.40
CA PHE A 44 -4.79 -5.61 -14.39
C PHE A 44 -5.49 -5.60 -15.76
N PRO A 45 -5.48 -4.51 -16.54
CA PRO A 45 -6.09 -4.49 -17.87
C PRO A 45 -5.48 -5.51 -18.84
N ALA A 46 -4.22 -5.89 -18.64
CA ALA A 46 -3.52 -6.83 -19.53
C ALA A 46 -3.87 -8.31 -19.26
N PHE A 47 -4.64 -8.63 -18.21
CA PHE A 47 -4.92 -10.01 -17.83
C PHE A 47 -5.64 -10.80 -18.92
N SER A 48 -6.60 -10.19 -19.62
CA SER A 48 -7.33 -10.83 -20.71
C SER A 48 -6.36 -11.30 -21.81
N GLN A 49 -5.53 -10.40 -22.30
CA GLN A 49 -4.58 -10.69 -23.38
C GLN A 49 -3.49 -11.69 -22.98
N ILE A 50 -2.95 -11.58 -21.73
CA ILE A 50 -1.98 -12.54 -21.19
C ILE A 50 -2.63 -13.94 -21.07
N GLY A 51 -3.88 -13.99 -20.61
CA GLY A 51 -4.64 -15.23 -20.46
C GLY A 51 -4.88 -15.92 -21.80
N GLU A 52 -5.27 -15.16 -22.81
CA GLU A 52 -5.49 -15.67 -24.19
C GLU A 52 -4.17 -16.15 -24.82
N GLU A 53 -3.10 -15.37 -24.73
CA GLU A 53 -1.82 -15.71 -25.39
C GLU A 53 -1.17 -16.97 -24.77
N PHE A 54 -1.23 -17.12 -23.44
CA PHE A 54 -0.56 -18.24 -22.75
C PHE A 54 -1.51 -19.36 -22.34
N GLY A 55 -2.81 -19.30 -22.68
CA GLY A 55 -3.81 -20.26 -22.26
C GLY A 55 -3.92 -20.34 -20.74
N ALA A 56 -3.72 -19.23 -20.03
CA ALA A 56 -3.63 -19.19 -18.58
C ALA A 56 -5.00 -18.98 -17.93
N SER A 57 -5.33 -19.80 -16.94
CA SER A 57 -6.55 -19.61 -16.14
C SER A 57 -6.45 -18.39 -15.22
N ASP A 58 -7.59 -17.89 -14.72
CA ASP A 58 -7.65 -16.80 -13.74
C ASP A 58 -6.77 -17.06 -12.52
N VAL A 59 -6.71 -18.32 -12.05
CA VAL A 59 -5.86 -18.76 -10.94
C VAL A 59 -4.39 -18.47 -11.24
N VAL A 60 -3.94 -18.80 -12.45
CA VAL A 60 -2.55 -18.59 -12.87
C VAL A 60 -2.26 -17.10 -13.09
N LEU A 61 -3.20 -16.34 -13.65
CA LEU A 61 -3.07 -14.90 -13.82
C LEU A 61 -2.96 -14.17 -12.47
N GLN A 62 -3.72 -14.57 -11.48
CA GLN A 62 -3.64 -14.00 -10.13
C GLN A 62 -2.28 -14.23 -9.45
N GLN A 63 -1.52 -15.27 -9.87
CA GLN A 63 -0.15 -15.46 -9.37
C GLN A 63 0.78 -14.31 -9.77
N LEU A 64 0.52 -13.59 -10.86
CA LEU A 64 1.30 -12.41 -11.24
C LEU A 64 1.27 -11.32 -10.15
N ILE A 65 0.19 -11.22 -9.40
CA ILE A 65 0.06 -10.28 -8.29
C ILE A 65 0.55 -10.89 -6.99
N SER A 66 0.15 -12.14 -6.73
CA SER A 66 0.47 -12.85 -5.49
C SER A 66 1.97 -13.01 -5.28
N VAL A 67 2.71 -13.51 -6.28
CA VAL A 67 4.17 -13.73 -6.16
C VAL A 67 4.94 -12.42 -6.03
N TYR A 68 4.47 -11.35 -6.71
CA TYR A 68 5.04 -10.02 -6.55
C TYR A 68 4.86 -9.51 -5.11
N LEU A 69 3.64 -9.61 -4.56
CA LEU A 69 3.36 -9.18 -3.18
C LEU A 69 4.10 -10.02 -2.14
N ALA A 70 4.17 -11.35 -2.34
CA ALA A 70 4.87 -12.26 -1.43
C ALA A 70 6.38 -11.97 -1.41
N SER A 71 7.01 -11.81 -2.58
CA SER A 71 8.43 -11.49 -2.68
C SER A 71 8.73 -10.09 -2.15
N PHE A 72 7.85 -9.12 -2.39
CA PHE A 72 7.95 -7.80 -1.79
C PHE A 72 7.82 -7.87 -0.26
N ALA A 73 6.87 -8.66 0.29
CA ALA A 73 6.70 -8.85 1.72
C ALA A 73 8.00 -9.35 2.38
N VAL A 74 8.59 -10.40 1.84
CA VAL A 74 9.84 -10.98 2.36
C VAL A 74 10.97 -9.95 2.34
N MET A 75 11.16 -9.25 1.22
CA MET A 75 12.25 -8.29 1.08
C MET A 75 12.01 -6.97 1.82
N SER A 76 10.75 -6.62 2.12
CA SER A 76 10.41 -5.39 2.83
C SER A 76 11.12 -5.27 4.19
N VAL A 77 11.38 -6.41 4.81
CA VAL A 77 12.07 -6.54 6.10
C VAL A 77 13.56 -6.18 6.01
N PHE A 78 14.18 -6.45 4.86
CA PHE A 78 15.63 -6.29 4.66
C PHE A 78 16.03 -4.94 4.05
N HIS A 79 15.15 -4.27 3.29
CA HIS A 79 15.50 -3.03 2.58
C HIS A 79 15.94 -1.90 3.52
N GLY A 80 15.31 -1.76 4.69
CA GLY A 80 15.71 -0.79 5.70
C GLY A 80 17.16 -1.00 6.15
N PRO A 81 17.47 -2.15 6.80
CA PRO A 81 18.81 -2.48 7.25
C PRO A 81 19.87 -2.46 6.13
N LEU A 82 19.55 -2.94 4.93
CA LEU A 82 20.45 -2.85 3.78
C LEU A 82 20.79 -1.40 3.45
N SER A 83 19.80 -0.51 3.49
CA SER A 83 20.01 0.90 3.19
C SER A 83 20.75 1.64 4.29
N ASP A 84 20.66 1.20 5.55
CA ASP A 84 21.45 1.70 6.67
C ASP A 84 22.94 1.32 6.55
N ALA A 85 23.21 0.14 6.00
CA ALA A 85 24.58 -0.37 5.85
C ALA A 85 25.28 0.13 4.58
N LEU A 86 24.59 0.08 3.43
CA LEU A 86 25.18 0.31 2.12
C LEU A 86 25.01 1.78 1.64
N GLY A 87 24.11 2.54 2.27
CA GLY A 87 23.68 3.87 1.85
C GLY A 87 22.35 3.85 1.11
N ARG A 88 21.54 4.89 1.34
CA ARG A 88 20.16 5.00 0.82
C ARG A 88 20.12 4.95 -0.70
N LYS A 89 20.87 5.89 -1.32
CA LYS A 89 20.91 6.05 -2.77
C LYS A 89 21.40 4.80 -3.48
N ARG A 90 22.44 4.14 -2.93
CA ARG A 90 23.01 2.93 -3.54
C ARG A 90 21.99 1.80 -3.58
N VAL A 91 21.27 1.55 -2.46
CA VAL A 91 20.26 0.49 -2.38
C VAL A 91 19.08 0.79 -3.30
N MET A 92 18.61 2.05 -3.34
CA MET A 92 17.54 2.45 -4.26
C MET A 92 17.94 2.25 -5.73
N LEU A 93 19.12 2.69 -6.15
CA LEU A 93 19.59 2.55 -7.54
C LEU A 93 19.79 1.09 -7.93
N THR A 94 20.38 0.27 -7.06
CA THR A 94 20.53 -1.17 -7.33
C THR A 94 19.18 -1.87 -7.46
N GLY A 95 18.23 -1.58 -6.54
CA GLY A 95 16.88 -2.11 -6.62
C GLY A 95 16.15 -1.67 -7.89
N LEU A 96 16.23 -0.38 -8.24
CA LEU A 96 15.63 0.15 -9.47
C LEU A 96 16.24 -0.46 -10.73
N ALA A 97 17.57 -0.69 -10.77
CA ALA A 97 18.22 -1.34 -11.91
C ALA A 97 17.70 -2.78 -12.09
N ILE A 98 17.64 -3.57 -11.01
CA ILE A 98 17.08 -4.92 -11.04
C ILE A 98 15.60 -4.88 -11.48
N TYR A 99 14.83 -3.94 -10.95
CA TYR A 99 13.44 -3.75 -11.28
C TYR A 99 13.24 -3.44 -12.77
N VAL A 100 14.00 -2.50 -13.33
CA VAL A 100 13.93 -2.14 -14.76
C VAL A 100 14.31 -3.33 -15.65
N ILE A 101 15.37 -4.05 -15.30
CA ILE A 101 15.78 -5.27 -16.03
C ILE A 101 14.64 -6.30 -16.00
N ALA A 102 14.00 -6.51 -14.83
CA ALA A 102 12.89 -7.44 -14.71
C ALA A 102 11.63 -6.98 -15.48
N MET A 103 11.36 -5.66 -15.56
CA MET A 103 10.27 -5.11 -16.37
C MET A 103 10.52 -5.28 -17.87
N LEU A 104 11.72 -4.93 -18.33
CA LEU A 104 12.10 -5.13 -19.75
C LEU A 104 12.16 -6.61 -20.10
N GLY A 105 12.65 -7.47 -19.18
CA GLY A 105 12.60 -8.92 -19.38
C GLY A 105 11.16 -9.43 -19.54
N ALA A 106 10.20 -8.85 -18.80
CA ALA A 106 8.80 -9.25 -18.91
C ALA A 106 8.19 -8.96 -20.30
N THR A 107 8.66 -7.94 -21.01
CA THR A 107 8.24 -7.67 -22.41
C THR A 107 8.72 -8.74 -23.38
N LEU A 108 9.75 -9.49 -23.02
CA LEU A 108 10.34 -10.57 -23.83
C LEU A 108 9.89 -11.96 -23.35
N ALA A 109 8.98 -12.03 -22.37
CA ALA A 109 8.51 -13.31 -21.85
C ALA A 109 7.76 -14.11 -22.92
N THR A 110 8.15 -15.36 -23.11
CA THR A 110 7.57 -16.29 -24.08
C THR A 110 6.67 -17.35 -23.42
N GLY A 111 6.41 -17.20 -22.12
CA GLY A 111 5.54 -18.12 -21.37
C GLY A 111 5.28 -17.64 -19.96
N MET A 112 4.21 -18.16 -19.37
CA MET A 112 3.72 -17.76 -18.06
C MET A 112 4.75 -17.97 -16.93
N GLY A 113 5.52 -19.06 -16.98
CA GLY A 113 6.58 -19.34 -15.99
C GLY A 113 7.66 -18.27 -15.95
N ALA A 114 8.12 -17.81 -17.12
CA ALA A 114 9.09 -16.71 -17.22
C ALA A 114 8.51 -15.40 -16.66
N LEU A 115 7.25 -15.10 -17.00
CA LEU A 115 6.57 -13.91 -16.52
C LEU A 115 6.42 -13.91 -14.98
N ILE A 116 6.04 -15.06 -14.39
CA ILE A 116 5.95 -15.25 -12.93
C ILE A 116 7.32 -15.07 -12.27
N ALA A 117 8.39 -15.66 -12.81
CA ALA A 117 9.73 -15.49 -12.27
C ALA A 117 10.20 -14.03 -12.28
N LEU A 118 9.89 -13.30 -13.36
CA LEU A 118 10.20 -11.88 -13.45
C LEU A 118 9.35 -11.03 -12.49
N ARG A 119 8.11 -11.42 -12.21
CA ARG A 119 7.28 -10.81 -11.16
C ARG A 119 7.86 -10.98 -9.75
N VAL A 120 8.44 -12.17 -9.45
CA VAL A 120 9.19 -12.36 -8.19
C VAL A 120 10.35 -11.37 -8.11
N LEU A 121 11.13 -11.21 -9.18
CA LEU A 121 12.28 -10.30 -9.20
C LEU A 121 11.86 -8.84 -9.06
N GLN A 122 10.75 -8.45 -9.69
CA GLN A 122 10.13 -7.13 -9.54
C GLN A 122 9.71 -6.89 -8.09
N GLY A 123 9.08 -7.86 -7.42
CA GLY A 123 8.66 -7.75 -6.02
C GLY A 123 9.86 -7.63 -5.07
N VAL A 124 10.88 -8.45 -5.25
CA VAL A 124 12.14 -8.38 -4.48
C VAL A 124 12.76 -6.98 -4.56
N SER A 125 12.75 -6.36 -5.72
CA SER A 125 13.46 -5.11 -5.99
C SER A 125 12.65 -3.83 -5.70
N ALA A 126 11.33 -3.86 -5.88
CA ALA A 126 10.46 -2.68 -5.75
C ALA A 126 10.46 -2.05 -4.35
N GLY A 127 10.62 -2.87 -3.30
CA GLY A 127 10.69 -2.40 -1.92
C GLY A 127 11.89 -1.50 -1.64
N ALA A 128 13.00 -1.67 -2.36
CA ALA A 128 14.17 -0.79 -2.25
C ALA A 128 13.83 0.68 -2.58
N ALA A 129 12.93 0.89 -3.53
CA ALA A 129 12.46 2.22 -3.89
C ALA A 129 11.42 2.75 -2.87
N THR A 130 10.34 1.98 -2.65
CA THR A 130 9.18 2.43 -1.88
C THR A 130 9.44 2.58 -0.38
N ILE A 131 10.23 1.68 0.21
CA ILE A 131 10.51 1.69 1.66
C ILE A 131 11.60 2.70 1.97
N VAL A 132 12.71 2.66 1.21
CA VAL A 132 13.86 3.54 1.48
C VAL A 132 13.51 5.01 1.23
N SER A 133 12.62 5.32 0.26
CA SER A 133 12.17 6.70 0.03
C SER A 133 11.56 7.35 1.27
N ARG A 134 10.81 6.58 2.08
CA ARG A 134 10.21 7.08 3.34
C ARG A 134 11.27 7.38 4.40
N VAL A 135 12.35 6.62 4.41
CA VAL A 135 13.48 6.86 5.32
C VAL A 135 14.24 8.12 4.89
N VAL A 136 14.47 8.29 3.59
CA VAL A 136 15.12 9.50 3.03
C VAL A 136 14.36 10.78 3.38
N VAL A 137 13.02 10.74 3.44
CA VAL A 137 12.24 11.91 3.94
C VAL A 137 12.71 12.34 5.33
N ARG A 138 12.93 11.38 6.23
CA ARG A 138 13.36 11.66 7.62
C ARG A 138 14.82 12.03 7.72
N ASP A 139 15.66 11.55 6.80
CA ASP A 139 17.09 11.89 6.77
C ASP A 139 17.31 13.32 6.30
N LEU A 140 16.52 13.81 5.34
CA LEU A 140 16.71 15.12 4.70
C LEU A 140 15.87 16.25 5.30
N PHE A 141 14.75 15.91 5.98
CA PHE A 141 13.81 16.89 6.51
C PHE A 141 13.46 16.56 7.95
N SER A 142 13.17 17.58 8.75
CA SER A 142 12.83 17.46 10.17
C SER A 142 11.56 18.24 10.55
N GLY A 143 10.96 17.90 11.68
CA GLY A 143 9.81 18.62 12.24
C GLY A 143 8.63 18.72 11.27
N ALA A 144 8.00 19.88 11.20
CA ALA A 144 6.80 20.13 10.39
C ALA A 144 7.06 20.03 8.87
N GLU A 145 8.30 20.21 8.41
CA GLU A 145 8.66 20.09 6.99
C GLU A 145 8.64 18.62 6.55
N ALA A 146 9.26 17.74 7.35
CA ALA A 146 9.23 16.29 7.10
C ALA A 146 7.79 15.75 7.11
N GLN A 147 6.96 16.21 8.05
CA GLN A 147 5.57 15.81 8.17
C GLN A 147 4.75 16.23 6.94
N ARG A 148 4.91 17.49 6.47
CA ARG A 148 4.24 17.98 5.26
C ARG A 148 4.68 17.23 4.01
N LEU A 149 5.98 16.93 3.90
CA LEU A 149 6.51 16.18 2.77
C LEU A 149 5.98 14.74 2.76
N MET A 150 5.99 14.06 3.91
CA MET A 150 5.44 12.71 4.04
C MET A 150 3.95 12.68 3.68
N ALA A 151 3.16 13.67 4.12
CA ALA A 151 1.75 13.77 3.76
C ALA A 151 1.55 13.91 2.24
N ARG A 152 2.39 14.71 1.55
CA ARG A 152 2.34 14.84 0.08
C ARG A 152 2.71 13.53 -0.62
N VAL A 153 3.77 12.85 -0.15
CA VAL A 153 4.18 11.54 -0.68
C VAL A 153 3.05 10.52 -0.51
N MET A 154 2.41 10.48 0.66
CA MET A 154 1.27 9.58 0.91
C MET A 154 0.05 9.91 0.05
N MET A 155 -0.24 11.19 -0.18
CA MET A 155 -1.33 11.61 -1.07
C MET A 155 -1.10 11.16 -2.51
N ILE A 156 0.13 11.31 -3.02
CA ILE A 156 0.50 10.85 -4.37
C ILE A 156 0.47 9.32 -4.45
N PHE A 157 0.98 8.63 -3.42
CA PHE A 157 0.88 7.17 -3.30
C PHE A 157 -0.57 6.68 -3.39
N ALA A 158 -1.50 7.38 -2.75
CA ALA A 158 -2.92 7.04 -2.76
C ALA A 158 -3.57 7.19 -4.15
N LEU A 159 -3.02 8.01 -5.05
CA LEU A 159 -3.51 8.15 -6.42
C LEU A 159 -3.06 7.01 -7.36
N ALA A 160 -1.98 6.30 -7.00
CA ALA A 160 -1.42 5.26 -7.86
C ALA A 160 -2.42 4.17 -8.27
N PRO A 161 -3.27 3.62 -7.40
CA PRO A 161 -4.23 2.59 -7.78
C PRO A 161 -5.31 3.02 -8.80
N VAL A 162 -5.57 4.33 -8.97
CA VAL A 162 -6.48 4.83 -10.03
C VAL A 162 -5.74 5.07 -11.33
N ILE A 163 -4.64 5.81 -11.21
CA ILE A 163 -3.90 6.23 -12.41
C ILE A 163 -3.33 5.01 -13.12
N ALA A 164 -2.87 4.02 -12.36
CA ALA A 164 -2.18 2.86 -12.91
C ALA A 164 -3.06 2.00 -13.84
N PRO A 165 -4.28 1.56 -13.47
CA PRO A 165 -5.11 0.77 -14.39
C PRO A 165 -5.55 1.57 -15.63
N VAL A 166 -5.84 2.87 -15.47
CA VAL A 166 -6.21 3.75 -16.59
C VAL A 166 -5.04 3.85 -17.58
N LEU A 167 -3.83 4.09 -17.08
CA LEU A 167 -2.63 4.10 -17.93
C LEU A 167 -2.36 2.71 -18.51
N GLY A 168 -2.60 1.63 -17.75
CA GLY A 168 -2.50 0.27 -18.27
C GLY A 168 -3.41 0.03 -19.46
N GLY A 169 -4.69 0.40 -19.34
CA GLY A 169 -5.65 0.32 -20.44
C GLY A 169 -5.26 1.16 -21.65
N TRP A 170 -4.71 2.38 -21.45
CA TRP A 170 -4.22 3.20 -22.57
C TRP A 170 -2.96 2.63 -23.23
N LEU A 171 -2.06 2.01 -22.45
CA LEU A 171 -0.88 1.35 -23.01
C LEU A 171 -1.25 0.17 -23.91
N LEU A 172 -2.36 -0.54 -23.63
CA LEU A 172 -2.88 -1.59 -24.51
C LEU A 172 -3.35 -1.07 -25.88
N LEU A 173 -3.71 0.21 -26.00
CA LEU A 173 -4.03 0.83 -27.29
C LEU A 173 -2.81 0.97 -28.23
N LEU A 174 -1.59 0.88 -27.68
CA LEU A 174 -0.35 0.91 -28.48
C LEU A 174 -0.04 -0.45 -29.12
N GLY A 175 -0.66 -1.55 -28.63
CA GLY A 175 -0.42 -2.90 -29.11
C GLY A 175 -0.89 -3.96 -28.12
N ASP A 176 -0.01 -4.88 -27.77
CA ASP A 176 -0.30 -5.98 -26.84
C ASP A 176 0.07 -5.65 -25.37
N TRP A 177 -0.16 -6.61 -24.47
CA TRP A 177 0.13 -6.51 -23.05
C TRP A 177 1.61 -6.18 -22.72
N ARG A 178 2.54 -6.41 -23.65
CA ARG A 178 3.97 -6.11 -23.47
C ARG A 178 4.21 -4.62 -23.30
N TRP A 179 3.40 -3.78 -23.94
CA TRP A 179 3.48 -2.33 -23.79
C TRP A 179 3.18 -1.87 -22.35
N VAL A 180 2.37 -2.61 -21.62
CA VAL A 180 2.13 -2.33 -20.19
C VAL A 180 3.43 -2.49 -19.39
N PHE A 181 4.16 -3.58 -19.58
CA PHE A 181 5.44 -3.80 -18.90
C PHE A 181 6.52 -2.82 -19.38
N ALA A 182 6.55 -2.51 -20.68
CA ALA A 182 7.46 -1.51 -21.24
C ALA A 182 7.22 -0.11 -20.66
N GLY A 183 5.96 0.32 -20.56
CA GLY A 183 5.58 1.62 -19.99
C GLY A 183 5.93 1.73 -18.51
N VAL A 184 5.66 0.69 -17.72
CA VAL A 184 6.07 0.63 -16.31
C VAL A 184 7.60 0.54 -16.16
N GLY A 185 8.28 -0.14 -17.09
CA GLY A 185 9.74 -0.18 -17.17
C GLY A 185 10.32 1.22 -17.46
N LEU A 186 9.74 1.96 -18.39
CA LEU A 186 10.12 3.35 -18.69
C LEU A 186 9.93 4.27 -17.46
N TYR A 187 8.81 4.10 -16.75
CA TYR A 187 8.59 4.78 -15.47
C TYR A 187 9.69 4.45 -14.47
N GLY A 188 10.08 3.17 -14.36
CA GLY A 188 11.22 2.73 -13.54
C GLY A 188 12.53 3.40 -13.93
N VAL A 189 12.83 3.54 -15.21
CA VAL A 189 14.00 4.27 -15.72
C VAL A 189 13.94 5.73 -15.33
N LEU A 190 12.79 6.39 -15.51
CA LEU A 190 12.60 7.78 -15.11
C LEU A 190 12.89 7.97 -13.63
N VAL A 191 12.31 7.12 -12.77
CA VAL A 191 12.51 7.18 -11.32
C VAL A 191 13.97 6.89 -10.95
N MET A 192 14.64 5.98 -11.66
CA MET A 192 16.07 5.68 -11.48
C MET A 192 16.95 6.89 -11.82
N VAL A 193 16.67 7.59 -12.92
CA VAL A 193 17.38 8.82 -13.31
C VAL A 193 17.15 9.91 -12.27
N LEU A 194 15.92 10.14 -11.84
CA LEU A 194 15.60 11.11 -10.79
C LEU A 194 16.32 10.78 -9.47
N THR A 195 16.40 9.51 -9.11
CA THR A 195 17.12 9.03 -7.91
C THR A 195 18.63 9.23 -8.06
N ALA A 196 19.18 8.99 -9.24
CA ALA A 196 20.60 9.22 -9.53
C ALA A 196 21.01 10.69 -9.37
N LEU A 197 20.09 11.62 -9.64
CA LEU A 197 20.29 13.06 -9.47
C LEU A 197 20.12 13.55 -8.03
N MET A 198 19.60 12.70 -7.12
CA MET A 198 19.49 13.03 -5.69
C MET A 198 20.84 12.90 -4.99
N PRO A 199 21.11 13.72 -3.94
CA PRO A 199 22.24 13.49 -3.05
C PRO A 199 22.05 12.21 -2.23
N GLU A 200 23.16 11.60 -1.77
CA GLU A 200 23.10 10.58 -0.72
C GLU A 200 22.64 11.23 0.58
N SER A 201 21.61 10.64 1.23
CA SER A 201 21.07 11.19 2.47
C SER A 201 21.77 10.65 3.72
N LEU A 202 22.44 9.48 3.63
CA LEU A 202 23.15 8.85 4.74
C LEU A 202 24.67 9.03 4.59
N PRO A 203 25.33 9.88 5.41
CA PRO A 203 26.77 10.02 5.43
C PRO A 203 27.48 8.68 5.68
N ARG A 204 28.70 8.52 5.14
CA ARG A 204 29.44 7.25 5.30
C ARG A 204 29.72 6.92 6.75
N GLU A 205 29.94 7.91 7.58
CA GLU A 205 30.26 7.82 9.00
C GLU A 205 29.05 7.36 9.83
N ALA A 206 27.83 7.60 9.34
CA ALA A 206 26.57 7.20 9.97
C ALA A 206 26.10 5.80 9.56
N ARG A 207 26.80 5.12 8.64
CA ARG A 207 26.44 3.78 8.21
C ARG A 207 26.72 2.76 9.30
N ILE A 208 25.77 1.88 9.50
CA ILE A 208 25.84 0.82 10.52
C ILE A 208 26.25 -0.49 9.84
N SER A 209 27.13 -1.28 10.46
CA SER A 209 27.48 -2.60 9.94
C SER A 209 26.25 -3.50 9.88
N LEU A 210 26.00 -4.14 8.72
CA LEU A 210 24.89 -5.06 8.54
C LEU A 210 25.13 -6.32 9.40
N ARG A 211 24.40 -6.40 10.52
CA ARG A 211 24.39 -7.57 11.40
C ARG A 211 23.06 -8.31 11.20
N LEU A 212 23.03 -9.22 10.21
CA LEU A 212 21.82 -9.99 9.89
C LEU A 212 21.22 -10.69 11.11
N GLY A 213 22.05 -11.22 12.02
CA GLY A 213 21.59 -11.84 13.26
C GLY A 213 20.85 -10.86 14.19
N ALA A 214 21.30 -9.61 14.30
CA ALA A 214 20.63 -8.60 15.11
C ALA A 214 19.29 -8.15 14.47
N VAL A 215 19.27 -8.03 13.15
CA VAL A 215 18.03 -7.70 12.40
C VAL A 215 17.00 -8.82 12.57
N LEU A 216 17.40 -10.07 12.31
CA LEU A 216 16.54 -11.24 12.46
C LEU A 216 16.11 -11.44 13.92
N GLY A 217 16.99 -11.16 14.89
CA GLY A 217 16.68 -11.21 16.32
C GLY A 217 15.58 -10.21 16.70
N SER A 218 15.71 -8.96 16.29
CA SER A 218 14.69 -7.92 16.56
C SER A 218 13.35 -8.22 15.89
N LEU A 219 13.37 -8.74 14.67
CA LEU A 219 12.17 -9.18 13.96
C LEU A 219 11.50 -10.37 14.65
N TRP A 220 12.28 -11.34 15.10
CA TRP A 220 11.77 -12.48 15.83
C TRP A 220 11.15 -12.07 17.18
N GLU A 221 11.83 -11.20 17.92
CA GLU A 221 11.34 -10.66 19.19
C GLU A 221 9.99 -9.94 19.01
N VAL A 222 9.92 -9.03 18.04
CA VAL A 222 8.69 -8.31 17.70
C VAL A 222 7.62 -9.26 17.15
N GLY A 223 7.98 -10.12 16.21
CA GLY A 223 7.07 -11.02 15.50
C GLY A 223 6.42 -12.08 16.40
N ARG A 224 7.14 -12.56 17.43
CA ARG A 224 6.58 -13.53 18.41
C ARG A 224 5.69 -12.89 19.47
N SER A 225 5.63 -11.56 19.57
CA SER A 225 4.80 -10.88 20.54
C SER A 225 3.31 -11.12 20.26
N PRO A 226 2.54 -11.70 21.19
CA PRO A 226 1.10 -11.91 20.99
C PRO A 226 0.33 -10.61 20.74
N MET A 227 0.82 -9.52 21.31
CA MET A 227 0.23 -8.20 21.13
C MET A 227 0.49 -7.66 19.72
N MET A 228 1.71 -7.84 19.22
CA MET A 228 2.07 -7.52 17.83
C MET A 228 1.22 -8.32 16.86
N LEU A 229 1.15 -9.64 17.02
CA LEU A 229 0.37 -10.52 16.15
C LEU A 229 -1.10 -10.11 16.10
N ARG A 230 -1.72 -9.83 17.25
CA ARG A 230 -3.13 -9.39 17.30
C ARG A 230 -3.37 -8.12 16.50
N ILE A 231 -2.56 -7.08 16.72
CA ILE A 231 -2.75 -5.79 16.01
C ILE A 231 -2.38 -5.90 14.54
N ALA A 232 -1.29 -6.59 14.21
CA ALA A 232 -0.89 -6.78 12.82
C ALA A 232 -1.91 -7.60 12.03
N LEU A 233 -2.43 -8.68 12.61
CA LEU A 233 -3.51 -9.47 12.00
C LEU A 233 -4.83 -8.70 11.96
N ALA A 234 -5.22 -7.97 13.02
CA ALA A 234 -6.38 -7.09 12.95
C ALA A 234 -6.25 -6.13 11.77
N THR A 235 -5.11 -5.44 11.64
CA THR A 235 -4.85 -4.51 10.52
C THR A 235 -4.92 -5.21 9.17
N ALA A 236 -4.28 -6.37 9.03
CA ALA A 236 -4.24 -7.13 7.79
C ALA A 236 -5.63 -7.62 7.36
N PHE A 237 -6.39 -8.22 8.28
CA PHE A 237 -7.76 -8.68 8.02
C PHE A 237 -8.73 -7.51 7.75
N GLY A 238 -8.65 -6.43 8.54
CA GLY A 238 -9.47 -5.25 8.29
C GLY A 238 -9.21 -4.63 6.93
N PHE A 239 -7.94 -4.49 6.52
CA PHE A 239 -7.57 -3.97 5.22
C PHE A 239 -7.90 -4.93 4.08
N ALA A 240 -7.87 -6.24 4.31
CA ALA A 240 -8.24 -7.25 3.33
C ALA A 240 -9.68 -7.09 2.83
N ALA A 241 -10.61 -6.61 3.67
CA ALA A 241 -11.98 -6.29 3.25
C ALA A 241 -12.06 -5.26 2.11
N HIS A 242 -11.16 -4.25 2.14
CA HIS A 242 -10.99 -3.30 1.04
C HIS A 242 -10.19 -3.92 -0.12
N PHE A 243 -9.09 -4.62 0.18
CA PHE A 243 -8.18 -5.13 -0.82
C PHE A 243 -8.79 -6.26 -1.67
N VAL A 244 -9.83 -6.96 -1.20
CA VAL A 244 -10.53 -7.98 -1.98
C VAL A 244 -11.10 -7.42 -3.30
N PHE A 245 -11.61 -6.19 -3.29
CA PHE A 245 -12.09 -5.52 -4.50
C PHE A 245 -10.95 -5.14 -5.44
N VAL A 246 -9.79 -4.76 -4.88
CA VAL A 246 -8.58 -4.49 -5.66
C VAL A 246 -8.05 -5.76 -6.30
N ALA A 247 -7.94 -6.85 -5.54
CA ALA A 247 -7.42 -8.13 -6.03
C ALA A 247 -8.35 -8.78 -7.07
N ALA A 248 -9.67 -8.65 -6.88
CA ALA A 248 -10.66 -9.18 -7.80
C ALA A 248 -11.00 -8.21 -8.96
N ALA A 249 -10.34 -7.05 -9.05
CA ALA A 249 -10.68 -6.01 -10.02
C ALA A 249 -10.77 -6.50 -11.48
N PRO A 250 -9.83 -7.31 -12.01
CA PRO A 250 -9.94 -7.81 -13.38
C PRO A 250 -11.21 -8.64 -13.59
N ILE A 251 -11.57 -9.45 -12.60
CA ILE A 251 -12.73 -10.32 -12.66
C ILE A 251 -14.01 -9.51 -12.51
N ILE A 252 -14.05 -8.56 -11.57
CA ILE A 252 -15.21 -7.68 -11.36
C ILE A 252 -15.47 -6.84 -12.62
N VAL A 253 -14.46 -6.13 -13.12
CA VAL A 253 -14.63 -5.16 -14.20
C VAL A 253 -14.90 -5.87 -15.53
N VAL A 254 -14.06 -6.83 -15.90
CA VAL A 254 -14.14 -7.44 -17.23
C VAL A 254 -15.17 -8.56 -17.27
N ARG A 255 -15.14 -9.48 -16.29
CA ARG A 255 -15.94 -10.70 -16.35
C ARG A 255 -17.35 -10.55 -15.75
N LEU A 256 -17.48 -9.91 -14.58
CA LEU A 256 -18.77 -9.77 -13.91
C LEU A 256 -19.59 -8.58 -14.41
N LEU A 257 -18.94 -7.49 -14.78
CA LEU A 257 -19.62 -6.29 -15.30
C LEU A 257 -19.61 -6.23 -16.84
N GLY A 258 -18.81 -7.06 -17.53
CA GLY A 258 -18.70 -7.04 -18.98
C GLY A 258 -18.11 -5.74 -19.56
N LEU A 259 -17.36 -4.99 -18.76
CA LEU A 259 -16.74 -3.73 -19.14
C LEU A 259 -15.40 -3.96 -19.84
N GLY A 260 -14.91 -2.93 -20.54
CA GLY A 260 -13.65 -2.99 -21.28
C GLY A 260 -12.41 -2.83 -20.41
N GLU A 261 -11.25 -3.11 -21.02
CA GLU A 261 -9.93 -2.97 -20.36
C GLU A 261 -9.59 -1.51 -19.98
N GLN A 262 -10.32 -0.53 -20.49
CA GLN A 262 -10.20 0.90 -20.20
C GLN A 262 -11.10 1.35 -19.02
N ASP A 263 -12.04 0.51 -18.59
CA ASP A 263 -13.10 0.90 -17.65
C ASP A 263 -12.78 0.62 -16.17
N PHE A 264 -11.53 0.26 -15.86
CA PHE A 264 -11.10 0.03 -14.48
C PHE A 264 -11.32 1.24 -13.55
N TRP A 265 -11.44 2.44 -14.11
CA TRP A 265 -11.76 3.65 -13.33
C TRP A 265 -13.13 3.55 -12.63
N VAL A 266 -14.05 2.75 -13.16
CA VAL A 266 -15.38 2.50 -12.56
C VAL A 266 -15.25 1.94 -11.15
N LEU A 267 -14.33 1.02 -10.93
CA LEU A 267 -14.06 0.44 -9.61
C LEU A 267 -13.06 1.29 -8.79
N PHE A 268 -11.94 1.68 -9.41
CA PHE A 268 -10.86 2.34 -8.68
C PHE A 268 -11.14 3.81 -8.36
N GLY A 269 -11.90 4.54 -9.17
CA GLY A 269 -12.28 5.92 -8.91
C GLY A 269 -12.98 6.09 -7.58
N PRO A 270 -14.12 5.41 -7.34
CA PRO A 270 -14.83 5.44 -6.07
C PRO A 270 -13.99 4.99 -4.87
N LEU A 271 -13.21 3.90 -5.02
CA LEU A 271 -12.29 3.41 -3.98
C LEU A 271 -11.36 4.51 -3.48
N ILE A 272 -10.81 5.32 -4.36
CA ILE A 272 -9.85 6.35 -3.99
C ILE A 272 -10.54 7.59 -3.43
N ILE A 273 -11.65 8.00 -4.00
CA ILE A 273 -12.44 9.11 -3.44
C ILE A 273 -12.76 8.78 -1.98
N GLY A 274 -13.21 7.55 -1.71
CA GLY A 274 -13.45 7.08 -0.35
C GLY A 274 -12.19 7.14 0.53
N MET A 275 -11.06 6.59 0.05
CA MET A 275 -9.82 6.57 0.80
C MET A 275 -9.26 7.97 1.08
N MET A 276 -9.33 8.89 0.12
CA MET A 276 -8.91 10.28 0.30
C MET A 276 -9.79 11.01 1.31
N ALA A 277 -11.10 10.88 1.18
CA ALA A 277 -12.05 11.47 2.12
C ALA A 277 -11.84 10.96 3.55
N GLY A 278 -11.67 9.64 3.72
CA GLY A 278 -11.37 9.02 5.02
C GLY A 278 -10.05 9.51 5.61
N SER A 279 -9.01 9.62 4.81
CA SER A 279 -7.70 10.12 5.25
C SER A 279 -7.77 11.60 5.71
N LEU A 280 -8.57 12.43 5.06
CA LEU A 280 -8.83 13.81 5.49
C LEU A 280 -9.53 13.86 6.85
N VAL A 281 -10.50 12.96 7.07
CA VAL A 281 -11.20 12.85 8.37
C VAL A 281 -10.22 12.40 9.46
N VAL A 282 -9.35 11.41 9.20
CA VAL A 282 -8.31 10.98 10.16
C VAL A 282 -7.42 12.15 10.56
N GLY A 283 -6.96 12.95 9.59
CA GLY A 283 -6.14 14.13 9.87
C GLY A 283 -6.81 15.15 10.80
N ARG A 284 -8.12 15.38 10.63
CA ARG A 284 -8.89 16.31 11.49
C ARG A 284 -9.28 15.69 12.84
N ALA A 285 -9.52 14.39 12.88
CA ALA A 285 -9.92 13.68 14.09
C ALA A 285 -8.74 13.47 15.06
N ALA A 286 -7.50 13.52 14.58
CA ALA A 286 -6.31 13.26 15.39
C ALA A 286 -6.16 14.19 16.60
N ASP A 287 -6.65 15.45 16.50
CA ASP A 287 -6.54 16.44 17.55
C ASP A 287 -7.73 16.43 18.55
N VAL A 288 -8.85 15.77 18.18
CA VAL A 288 -10.11 15.85 18.94
C VAL A 288 -10.63 14.51 19.43
N MET A 289 -10.05 13.40 18.96
CA MET A 289 -10.54 12.06 19.27
C MET A 289 -9.40 11.11 19.65
N ASP A 290 -9.65 10.27 20.66
CA ASP A 290 -8.72 9.20 21.04
C ASP A 290 -8.55 8.19 19.88
N ARG A 291 -7.30 7.77 19.65
CA ARG A 291 -6.91 6.86 18.57
C ARG A 291 -7.71 5.55 18.60
N SER A 292 -7.88 4.95 19.78
CA SER A 292 -8.62 3.68 19.91
C SER A 292 -10.10 3.85 19.56
N ARG A 293 -10.69 5.01 19.86
CA ARG A 293 -12.07 5.35 19.46
C ARG A 293 -12.19 5.49 17.96
N LEU A 294 -11.25 6.19 17.32
CA LEU A 294 -11.22 6.37 15.86
C LEU A 294 -11.08 5.02 15.13
N ILE A 295 -10.19 4.15 15.59
CA ILE A 295 -10.02 2.79 15.07
C ILE A 295 -11.33 2.00 15.21
N THR A 296 -11.97 2.06 16.37
CA THR A 296 -13.24 1.35 16.61
C THR A 296 -14.35 1.84 15.69
N ILE A 297 -14.49 3.14 15.51
CA ILE A 297 -15.44 3.73 14.55
C ILE A 297 -15.13 3.26 13.13
N GLY A 298 -13.86 3.21 12.74
CA GLY A 298 -13.42 2.69 11.47
C GLY A 298 -13.86 1.24 11.23
N TYR A 299 -13.65 0.34 12.20
CA TYR A 299 -14.09 -1.06 12.10
C TYR A 299 -15.61 -1.21 12.04
N LEU A 300 -16.34 -0.53 12.92
CA LEU A 300 -17.81 -0.56 12.92
C LEU A 300 -18.38 0.02 11.63
N GLY A 301 -17.80 1.11 11.14
CA GLY A 301 -18.16 1.70 9.86
C GLY A 301 -17.89 0.75 8.69
N THR A 302 -16.72 0.09 8.66
CA THR A 302 -16.41 -0.88 7.60
C THR A 302 -17.35 -2.09 7.67
N LEU A 303 -17.69 -2.57 8.86
CA LEU A 303 -18.68 -3.64 9.03
C LEU A 303 -20.04 -3.22 8.47
N ALA A 304 -20.53 -2.04 8.84
CA ALA A 304 -21.80 -1.52 8.36
C ALA A 304 -21.81 -1.33 6.84
N THR A 305 -20.70 -0.84 6.25
CA THR A 305 -20.58 -0.67 4.79
C THR A 305 -20.45 -1.99 4.05
N CYS A 306 -19.81 -3.01 4.63
CA CYS A 306 -19.81 -4.37 4.06
C CYS A 306 -21.21 -5.00 4.05
N VAL A 307 -21.98 -4.85 5.13
CA VAL A 307 -23.38 -5.29 5.19
C VAL A 307 -24.23 -4.53 4.16
N LEU A 308 -24.09 -3.20 4.11
CA LEU A 308 -24.79 -2.40 3.10
C LEU A 308 -24.46 -2.84 1.69
N ASN A 309 -23.18 -3.07 1.37
CA ASN A 309 -22.76 -3.53 0.05
C ASN A 309 -23.34 -4.90 -0.28
N LEU A 310 -23.34 -5.84 0.67
CA LEU A 310 -23.97 -7.16 0.48
C LEU A 310 -25.47 -7.02 0.20
N VAL A 311 -26.18 -6.18 0.94
CA VAL A 311 -27.61 -5.90 0.71
C VAL A 311 -27.83 -5.31 -0.69
N LEU A 312 -27.02 -4.31 -1.09
CA LEU A 312 -27.12 -3.72 -2.42
C LEU A 312 -26.89 -4.74 -3.53
N VAL A 313 -25.91 -5.63 -3.36
CA VAL A 313 -25.63 -6.71 -4.33
C VAL A 313 -26.79 -7.72 -4.41
N LEU A 314 -27.40 -8.07 -3.27
CA LEU A 314 -28.51 -9.03 -3.24
C LEU A 314 -29.83 -8.45 -3.77
N LEU A 315 -29.99 -7.12 -3.69
CA LEU A 315 -31.18 -6.42 -4.21
C LEU A 315 -31.00 -5.97 -5.68
N ALA A 316 -29.78 -5.94 -6.20
CA ALA A 316 -29.51 -5.60 -7.58
C ALA A 316 -30.03 -6.72 -8.50
N PRO A 317 -30.84 -6.43 -9.52
CA PRO A 317 -31.25 -7.43 -10.52
C PRO A 317 -30.03 -7.94 -11.29
N ASP A 318 -30.10 -9.20 -11.75
CA ASP A 318 -29.04 -9.85 -12.53
C ASP A 318 -28.59 -8.98 -13.70
N PRO A 319 -27.27 -8.90 -14.03
CA PRO A 319 -26.69 -7.97 -15.01
C PRO A 319 -27.19 -8.14 -16.46
N ALA A 320 -28.10 -9.04 -16.75
CA ALA A 320 -28.63 -9.29 -18.09
C ALA A 320 -29.44 -8.13 -18.73
N GLY A 321 -29.63 -7.00 -18.06
CA GLY A 321 -30.60 -5.97 -18.47
C GLY A 321 -30.19 -4.51 -18.48
N GLY A 322 -28.92 -4.14 -18.33
CA GLY A 322 -28.53 -2.74 -18.50
C GLY A 322 -27.75 -2.09 -17.35
N LEU A 323 -26.94 -1.12 -17.71
CA LEU A 323 -25.88 -0.47 -16.92
C LEU A 323 -26.31 0.19 -15.59
N ASP A 324 -27.59 0.47 -15.34
CA ASP A 324 -27.95 1.50 -14.36
C ASP A 324 -28.02 1.05 -12.89
N VAL A 325 -28.36 -0.20 -12.58
CA VAL A 325 -28.58 -0.62 -11.17
C VAL A 325 -27.47 -1.53 -10.67
N THR A 326 -26.81 -2.29 -11.54
CA THR A 326 -25.74 -3.23 -11.20
C THR A 326 -24.42 -2.53 -10.83
N LEU A 327 -24.24 -1.27 -11.22
CA LEU A 327 -23.04 -0.48 -10.89
C LEU A 327 -23.09 0.08 -9.46
N LEU A 328 -24.27 0.30 -8.87
CA LEU A 328 -24.38 0.90 -7.54
C LEU A 328 -23.61 0.13 -6.45
N PRO A 329 -23.69 -1.21 -6.35
CA PRO A 329 -22.89 -1.95 -5.39
C PRO A 329 -21.39 -1.81 -5.60
N VAL A 330 -20.94 -1.68 -6.85
CA VAL A 330 -19.52 -1.56 -7.21
C VAL A 330 -19.00 -0.13 -7.02
N LEU A 331 -19.85 0.87 -7.16
CA LEU A 331 -19.49 2.28 -6.95
C LEU A 331 -19.55 2.67 -5.49
N ILE A 332 -20.68 2.43 -4.82
CA ILE A 332 -20.97 2.95 -3.48
C ILE A 332 -20.31 2.09 -2.40
N GLY A 333 -20.46 0.77 -2.48
CA GLY A 333 -19.95 -0.16 -1.46
C GLY A 333 -18.44 -0.03 -1.26
N PRO A 334 -17.62 -0.25 -2.31
CA PRO A 334 -16.17 -0.10 -2.21
C PRO A 334 -15.70 1.30 -1.83
N ALA A 335 -16.38 2.37 -2.28
CA ALA A 335 -16.08 3.74 -1.88
C ALA A 335 -16.22 3.95 -0.37
N LEU A 336 -17.38 3.55 0.18
CA LEU A 336 -17.65 3.65 1.62
C LEU A 336 -16.73 2.76 2.45
N MET A 337 -16.42 1.54 1.97
CA MET A 337 -15.44 0.68 2.62
C MET A 337 -14.05 1.30 2.66
N SER A 338 -13.59 1.92 1.58
CA SER A 338 -12.30 2.59 1.53
C SER A 338 -12.25 3.79 2.47
N PHE A 339 -13.34 4.55 2.55
CA PHE A 339 -13.49 5.65 3.49
C PHE A 339 -13.33 5.16 4.93
N THR A 340 -14.12 4.17 5.33
CA THR A 340 -14.13 3.65 6.71
C THR A 340 -12.85 2.87 7.04
N ALA A 341 -12.27 2.15 6.09
CA ALA A 341 -10.99 1.46 6.25
C ALA A 341 -9.85 2.45 6.53
N SER A 342 -9.86 3.62 5.90
CA SER A 342 -8.86 4.67 6.17
C SER A 342 -8.89 5.15 7.62
N LEU A 343 -10.07 5.13 8.28
CA LEU A 343 -10.22 5.58 9.67
C LEU A 343 -9.48 4.68 10.67
N PHE A 344 -9.26 3.41 10.36
CA PHE A 344 -8.50 2.51 11.23
C PHE A 344 -7.09 2.20 10.71
N PHE A 345 -6.87 2.10 9.39
CA PHE A 345 -5.61 1.59 8.84
C PHE A 345 -4.40 2.44 9.24
N ALA A 346 -4.45 3.75 9.03
CA ALA A 346 -3.34 4.64 9.39
C ALA A 346 -3.13 4.74 10.92
N PRO A 347 -4.17 4.91 11.75
CA PRO A 347 -4.01 4.87 13.21
C PRO A 347 -3.48 3.54 13.76
N MET A 348 -3.84 2.39 13.16
CA MET A 348 -3.31 1.07 13.55
C MET A 348 -1.81 0.94 13.29
N GLN A 349 -1.30 1.54 12.20
CA GLN A 349 0.14 1.58 11.94
C GLN A 349 0.89 2.35 13.04
N LEU A 350 0.32 3.43 13.56
CA LEU A 350 0.89 4.16 14.68
C LEU A 350 0.82 3.36 15.99
N GLU A 351 -0.27 2.63 16.23
CA GLU A 351 -0.40 1.74 17.41
C GLU A 351 0.69 0.67 17.41
N ILE A 352 0.99 0.05 16.25
CA ILE A 352 2.10 -0.91 16.10
C ILE A 352 3.45 -0.27 16.49
N LEU A 353 3.72 0.96 16.06
CA LEU A 353 4.98 1.65 16.35
C LEU A 353 5.14 2.01 17.83
N ASP A 354 4.04 2.36 18.48
CA ASP A 354 4.04 2.77 19.90
C ASP A 354 4.19 1.58 20.85
N LEU A 355 3.83 0.36 20.42
CA LEU A 355 4.04 -0.87 21.17
C LEU A 355 5.53 -1.21 21.36
N PHE A 356 6.38 -0.82 20.42
CA PHE A 356 7.81 -1.17 20.41
C PHE A 356 8.68 0.08 20.25
N PRO A 357 8.74 0.96 21.26
CA PRO A 357 9.47 2.23 21.14
C PRO A 357 10.96 2.06 20.89
N HIS A 358 11.57 0.94 21.31
CA HIS A 358 12.97 0.60 21.09
C HIS A 358 13.21 -0.16 19.76
N HIS A 359 12.17 -0.77 19.16
CA HIS A 359 12.24 -1.57 17.96
C HIS A 359 11.23 -1.12 16.88
N ARG A 360 11.01 0.21 16.76
CA ARG A 360 10.01 0.78 15.82
C ARG A 360 10.21 0.35 14.37
N GLY A 361 11.47 0.23 13.92
CA GLY A 361 11.78 -0.25 12.57
C GLY A 361 11.33 -1.69 12.34
N ALA A 362 11.63 -2.59 13.28
CA ALA A 362 11.20 -3.99 13.20
C ALA A 362 9.66 -4.10 13.28
N ALA A 363 9.01 -3.29 14.13
CA ALA A 363 7.56 -3.27 14.27
C ALA A 363 6.86 -2.79 12.98
N ALA A 364 7.36 -1.72 12.35
CA ALA A 364 6.86 -1.25 11.07
C ALA A 364 7.02 -2.28 9.95
N SER A 365 8.19 -2.93 9.89
CA SER A 365 8.48 -3.99 8.92
C SER A 365 7.56 -5.19 9.10
N MET A 366 7.36 -5.66 10.34
CA MET A 366 6.45 -6.76 10.63
C MET A 366 4.99 -6.43 10.31
N GLY A 367 4.51 -5.22 10.65
CA GLY A 367 3.16 -4.77 10.28
C GLY A 367 2.95 -4.76 8.77
N THR A 368 3.93 -4.25 8.02
CA THR A 368 3.91 -4.26 6.55
C THR A 368 3.96 -5.69 6.00
N PHE A 369 4.81 -6.53 6.56
CA PHE A 369 4.94 -7.94 6.17
C PHE A 369 3.60 -8.68 6.29
N PHE A 370 2.94 -8.63 7.43
CA PHE A 370 1.64 -9.29 7.63
C PHE A 370 0.57 -8.79 6.66
N THR A 371 0.53 -7.47 6.40
CA THR A 371 -0.42 -6.90 5.43
C THR A 371 -0.14 -7.38 4.01
N LEU A 372 1.12 -7.39 3.58
CA LEU A 372 1.50 -7.84 2.23
C LEU A 372 1.31 -9.34 2.04
N VAL A 373 1.61 -10.17 3.07
CA VAL A 373 1.34 -11.61 3.03
C VAL A 373 -0.17 -11.87 2.93
N MET A 374 -0.99 -11.16 3.69
CA MET A 374 -2.45 -11.26 3.59
C MET A 374 -2.93 -10.88 2.19
N ASN A 375 -2.42 -9.79 1.62
CA ASN A 375 -2.76 -9.37 0.27
C ASN A 375 -2.29 -10.38 -0.80
N ALA A 376 -1.12 -11.00 -0.60
CA ALA A 376 -0.62 -12.06 -1.49
C ALA A 376 -1.52 -13.31 -1.45
N LEU A 377 -1.90 -13.76 -0.25
CA LEU A 377 -2.82 -14.88 -0.07
C LEU A 377 -4.20 -14.58 -0.67
N LEU A 378 -4.68 -13.35 -0.46
CA LEU A 378 -5.96 -12.90 -1.00
C LEU A 378 -5.92 -12.92 -2.54
N SER A 379 -4.89 -12.35 -3.17
CA SER A 379 -4.76 -12.36 -4.64
C SER A 379 -4.56 -13.77 -5.21
N GLY A 380 -3.63 -14.54 -4.63
CA GLY A 380 -3.21 -15.80 -5.24
C GLY A 380 -4.10 -17.01 -4.93
N VAL A 381 -4.82 -16.98 -3.81
CA VAL A 381 -5.61 -18.12 -3.34
C VAL A 381 -7.09 -17.77 -3.24
N ILE A 382 -7.44 -16.66 -2.59
CA ILE A 382 -8.83 -16.36 -2.28
C ILE A 382 -9.55 -15.73 -3.48
N ALA A 383 -8.95 -14.74 -4.16
CA ALA A 383 -9.60 -14.07 -5.28
C ALA A 383 -10.09 -15.07 -6.35
N PRO A 384 -9.30 -16.06 -6.81
CA PRO A 384 -9.78 -17.06 -7.76
C PRO A 384 -10.98 -17.87 -7.28
N LEU A 385 -11.10 -18.08 -5.96
CA LEU A 385 -12.20 -18.90 -5.37
C LEU A 385 -13.50 -18.11 -5.21
N ILE A 386 -13.42 -16.77 -5.10
CA ILE A 386 -14.59 -15.92 -4.85
C ILE A 386 -15.16 -15.25 -6.11
N THR A 387 -14.72 -15.68 -7.28
CA THR A 387 -15.03 -15.05 -8.57
C THR A 387 -16.40 -15.44 -9.15
N GLY A 388 -17.19 -16.24 -8.44
CA GLY A 388 -18.48 -16.72 -8.95
C GLY A 388 -19.56 -15.64 -9.08
N SER A 389 -19.55 -14.62 -8.20
CA SER A 389 -20.49 -13.49 -8.24
C SER A 389 -20.03 -12.35 -7.34
N LEU A 390 -20.61 -11.15 -7.55
CA LEU A 390 -20.39 -9.99 -6.66
C LEU A 390 -20.82 -10.28 -5.22
N ALA A 391 -21.84 -11.11 -5.02
CA ALA A 391 -22.33 -11.51 -3.69
C ALA A 391 -21.24 -12.27 -2.91
N VAL A 392 -20.53 -13.20 -3.56
CA VAL A 392 -19.44 -13.96 -2.93
C VAL A 392 -18.28 -13.03 -2.55
N VAL A 393 -17.94 -12.06 -3.40
CA VAL A 393 -16.93 -11.03 -3.09
C VAL A 393 -17.36 -10.19 -1.87
N ALA A 394 -18.62 -9.78 -1.80
CA ALA A 394 -19.16 -9.00 -0.68
C ALA A 394 -19.17 -9.82 0.63
N VAL A 395 -19.53 -11.10 0.58
CA VAL A 395 -19.47 -12.02 1.73
C VAL A 395 -18.03 -12.20 2.21
N ALA A 396 -17.08 -12.37 1.30
CA ALA A 396 -15.66 -12.47 1.66
C ALA A 396 -15.16 -11.20 2.35
N ALA A 397 -15.49 -10.02 1.82
CA ALA A 397 -15.15 -8.73 2.44
C ALA A 397 -15.72 -8.61 3.87
N LEU A 398 -17.00 -9.01 4.05
CA LEU A 398 -17.65 -9.05 5.34
C LEU A 398 -16.95 -10.00 6.31
N GLY A 399 -16.60 -11.22 5.88
CA GLY A 399 -15.84 -12.17 6.67
C GLY A 399 -14.50 -11.63 7.17
N TYR A 400 -13.76 -10.99 6.28
CA TYR A 400 -12.48 -10.37 6.61
C TYR A 400 -12.62 -9.26 7.67
N VAL A 401 -13.55 -8.34 7.51
CA VAL A 401 -13.72 -7.26 8.48
C VAL A 401 -14.23 -7.78 9.84
N ILE A 402 -15.07 -8.82 9.87
CA ILE A 402 -15.51 -9.45 11.13
C ILE A 402 -14.29 -9.97 11.90
N VAL A 403 -13.41 -10.74 11.26
CA VAL A 403 -12.19 -11.26 11.89
C VAL A 403 -11.31 -10.12 12.40
N GLY A 404 -11.08 -9.09 11.59
CA GLY A 404 -10.31 -7.91 11.98
C GLY A 404 -10.90 -7.18 13.18
N ALA A 405 -12.22 -6.96 13.19
CA ALA A 405 -12.94 -6.31 14.29
C ALA A 405 -12.91 -7.14 15.60
N LEU A 406 -13.03 -8.45 15.50
CA LEU A 406 -12.92 -9.35 16.67
C LEU A 406 -11.52 -9.32 17.28
N LEU A 407 -10.48 -9.34 16.45
CA LEU A 407 -9.08 -9.21 16.89
C LEU A 407 -8.82 -7.86 17.56
N TRP A 408 -9.39 -6.78 17.03
CA TRP A 408 -9.32 -5.44 17.64
C TRP A 408 -10.07 -5.38 18.95
N ALA A 409 -11.29 -5.91 19.03
CA ALA A 409 -12.07 -5.97 20.25
C ALA A 409 -11.34 -6.77 21.35
N TRP A 410 -10.72 -7.91 20.98
CA TRP A 410 -9.89 -8.68 21.89
C TRP A 410 -8.69 -7.85 22.42
N HIS A 411 -8.01 -7.11 21.54
CA HIS A 411 -6.92 -6.23 21.95
C HIS A 411 -7.38 -5.19 22.98
N LEU A 412 -8.52 -4.53 22.74
CA LEU A 412 -9.09 -3.56 23.69
C LEU A 412 -9.46 -4.18 25.03
N ALA A 413 -10.05 -5.38 25.04
CA ALA A 413 -10.41 -6.08 26.26
C ALA A 413 -9.17 -6.43 27.09
N ASP A 414 -8.10 -6.93 26.46
CA ASP A 414 -6.83 -7.24 27.12
C ASP A 414 -6.16 -5.99 27.70
N ARG A 415 -6.15 -4.89 26.95
CA ARG A 415 -5.62 -3.58 27.41
C ARG A 415 -6.37 -3.08 28.65
N ARG A 416 -7.70 -3.12 28.66
CA ARG A 416 -8.53 -2.74 29.81
C ARG A 416 -8.28 -3.64 31.02
N ARG A 417 -8.09 -4.95 30.80
CA ARG A 417 -7.78 -5.90 31.87
C ARG A 417 -6.45 -5.58 32.53
N ARG A 418 -5.39 -5.31 31.74
CA ARG A 418 -4.07 -4.94 32.27
C ARG A 418 -4.13 -3.64 33.08
N GLN A 419 -4.78 -2.61 32.57
CA GLN A 419 -4.96 -1.34 33.28
C GLN A 419 -5.69 -1.51 34.59
N ARG A 420 -6.70 -2.40 34.69
CA ARG A 420 -7.39 -2.70 35.93
C ARG A 420 -6.49 -3.44 36.94
N LEU A 421 -5.63 -4.34 36.47
CA LEU A 421 -4.69 -5.06 37.34
C LEU A 421 -3.60 -4.13 37.91
N GLU A 422 -3.11 -3.18 37.09
CA GLU A 422 -2.13 -2.17 37.51
C GLU A 422 -2.71 -1.12 38.47
N ALA A 423 -4.02 -0.92 38.47
CA ALA A 423 -4.73 0.01 39.36
C ALA A 423 -5.15 -0.60 40.72
N LEU A 424 -4.92 -1.90 40.93
CA LEU A 424 -5.17 -2.53 42.23
C LEU A 424 -4.03 -2.15 43.18
N PRO A 425 -4.33 -1.61 44.36
CA PRO A 425 -3.30 -1.35 45.36
C PRO A 425 -2.65 -2.67 45.81
N VAL A 426 -1.31 -2.67 45.86
CA VAL A 426 -0.47 -3.76 46.38
C VAL A 426 -0.68 -3.92 47.87
#